data_6e48715631afe04d5f22d2d53e0ad854
#
_entry.id   6e48715631afe04d5f22d2d53e0ad854
#
_cell.length_a   1.000
_cell.length_b   1.000
_cell.length_c   1.000
_cell.angle_alpha   90.00
_cell.angle_beta   90.00
_cell.angle_gamma   90.00
#
_symmetry.space_group_name_H-M   'P 1'
#
loop_
_entity.id
_entity.type
_entity.pdbx_description
1 polymer ?
#
loop_
_entity_poly.entity_id
_entity_poly.type
_entity_poly.pdbx_seq_one_letter_code
_entity_poly.pdbx_strand_id
1 'polypeptide(L)'
;MKKFLASIIAVVLAVSGLSVISITANAATIFISGNYEYTVNSDDTVNIAGYKGIATDITIPSQILNKNVVKISDNSFYNNSTLTSVKIPNTIKVVGSMAFHNCTKLSKVTLPSNLTEIGYNAFEGTTALTTITIPKTVTTAGNNVFNGSALKTAAIENGATAVADNLFSNAKNLTKVTIPNTVKKVGSMSFYGCKSLSSVTLPNTLTEIGYSAFNGTTALTTITIPKTVTTAGNNVFNGSALKTATIENGATAVADNLFSNAKNLTKVTIPNTVKKVGSMSFYHCEKLSSVTLPNTLTEIGYSAFNGTTALTTITIPKTVTKAGIDVFEDSGLKTATIENGATTVADNLFSNAKNLTKVTIPNTVKKIGSMSFYHCEKLSSVALPNTLTEIGYSAFNGTTALTTITIPKTVIKAGSDVFEDSGLKTAIIENGATSVPNNLFSKATNLTQITIPNTVKKIGSMSFYDCTKLSSVTLPNTLTSIETSAFKNCQAMKSITIPKSVTYFGTTAVGYSDGRVIDGFIIYGYKNTKAQTYATKNKITFKALQEETVPVGDINNDGKIDVSDVTYLQMYLSGNSSYVIKNTKAADANGDGKIDVADVTKIQTIIAS
;
A
#
# COMPACT_ATOMS: atom_id res chain seq x y z
N MET A 1 -51.41 9.93 -26.09
CA MET A 1 -51.79 10.82 -24.97
C MET A 1 -51.07 12.14 -25.13
N LYS A 2 -51.76 13.19 -24.94
CA LYS A 2 -51.61 14.60 -25.31
C LYS A 2 -50.21 15.20 -25.18
N LYS A 3 -49.84 15.99 -26.22
CA LYS A 3 -48.70 16.90 -26.28
C LYS A 3 -48.57 17.69 -24.98
N PHE A 4 -47.45 17.58 -24.30
CA PHE A 4 -47.08 18.54 -23.28
C PHE A 4 -46.43 19.73 -23.98
N LEU A 5 -47.23 20.75 -24.22
CA LEU A 5 -46.76 22.11 -24.44
C LEU A 5 -46.30 22.64 -23.09
N ALA A 6 -45.00 22.66 -22.85
CA ALA A 6 -44.45 23.39 -21.71
C ALA A 6 -44.22 24.85 -22.13
N SER A 7 -45.27 25.65 -22.11
CA SER A 7 -45.14 27.13 -21.98
C SER A 7 -44.94 27.42 -20.51
N ILE A 8 -43.74 27.64 -20.06
CA ILE A 8 -43.48 28.24 -18.76
C ILE A 8 -43.60 29.74 -18.93
N ILE A 9 -44.78 30.28 -18.61
CA ILE A 9 -44.94 31.72 -18.35
C ILE A 9 -44.45 31.96 -16.92
N ALA A 10 -43.25 32.47 -16.76
CA ALA A 10 -42.79 33.00 -15.49
C ALA A 10 -43.35 34.42 -15.35
N VAL A 11 -44.43 34.58 -14.57
CA VAL A 11 -44.85 35.88 -14.08
C VAL A 11 -43.92 36.26 -12.92
N VAL A 12 -42.95 37.12 -13.20
CA VAL A 12 -42.20 37.81 -12.15
C VAL A 12 -42.85 39.17 -11.93
N LEU A 13 -43.43 39.37 -10.78
CA LEU A 13 -43.90 40.69 -10.32
C LEU A 13 -42.69 41.62 -10.21
N ALA A 14 -42.73 42.67 -11.06
CA ALA A 14 -41.72 43.71 -11.07
C ALA A 14 -41.90 44.63 -9.86
N VAL A 15 -40.89 44.67 -9.00
CA VAL A 15 -40.59 45.85 -8.20
C VAL A 15 -39.16 46.24 -8.56
N SER A 16 -39.02 47.43 -9.17
CA SER A 16 -37.77 48.10 -9.57
C SER A 16 -37.04 47.56 -10.82
N GLY A 17 -37.42 48.10 -11.98
CA GLY A 17 -36.47 48.47 -13.06
C GLY A 17 -35.63 47.38 -13.75
N LEU A 18 -36.04 46.10 -13.77
CA LEU A 18 -35.35 45.04 -14.50
C LEU A 18 -36.13 44.61 -15.74
N SER A 19 -35.50 44.69 -16.90
CA SER A 19 -36.02 44.22 -18.19
C SER A 19 -36.35 42.72 -18.13
N VAL A 20 -37.57 42.36 -18.49
CA VAL A 20 -38.02 40.97 -18.65
C VAL A 20 -37.31 40.36 -19.88
N ILE A 21 -36.39 39.41 -19.67
CA ILE A 21 -35.91 38.54 -20.74
C ILE A 21 -36.90 37.38 -20.84
N SER A 22 -37.79 37.43 -21.83
CA SER A 22 -38.62 36.26 -22.20
C SER A 22 -37.77 35.27 -22.97
N ILE A 23 -37.44 34.14 -22.35
CA ILE A 23 -36.87 32.98 -23.04
C ILE A 23 -38.04 32.21 -23.66
N THR A 24 -38.36 32.50 -24.89
CA THR A 24 -39.23 31.64 -25.70
C THR A 24 -38.41 30.48 -26.21
N ALA A 25 -38.61 29.27 -25.69
CA ALA A 25 -38.18 28.05 -26.34
C ALA A 25 -38.95 27.92 -27.68
N ASN A 26 -38.31 28.27 -28.79
CA ASN A 26 -38.87 28.04 -30.14
C ASN A 26 -38.96 26.53 -30.34
N ALA A 27 -40.16 25.96 -30.26
CA ALA A 27 -40.42 24.60 -30.77
C ALA A 27 -40.14 24.63 -32.28
N ALA A 28 -39.16 23.82 -32.73
CA ALA A 28 -38.82 23.74 -34.14
C ALA A 28 -40.06 23.38 -34.95
N THR A 29 -40.31 24.12 -36.03
CA THR A 29 -41.45 23.85 -36.93
C THR A 29 -41.29 22.47 -37.55
N ILE A 30 -42.30 21.61 -37.39
CA ILE A 30 -42.33 20.26 -37.97
C ILE A 30 -43.02 20.34 -39.31
N PHE A 31 -42.37 19.84 -40.33
CA PHE A 31 -42.87 19.67 -41.69
C PHE A 31 -43.14 18.20 -42.00
N ILE A 32 -43.92 17.89 -43.03
CA ILE A 32 -44.25 16.54 -43.47
C ILE A 32 -43.87 16.37 -44.94
N SER A 33 -43.17 15.27 -45.26
CA SER A 33 -42.90 14.84 -46.60
C SER A 33 -43.09 13.31 -46.69
N GLY A 34 -44.08 12.85 -47.44
CA GLY A 34 -44.52 11.47 -47.47
C GLY A 34 -44.83 10.96 -46.07
N ASN A 35 -44.17 9.90 -45.63
CA ASN A 35 -44.34 9.30 -44.28
C ASN A 35 -43.46 9.90 -43.21
N TYR A 36 -42.60 10.88 -43.53
CA TYR A 36 -41.62 11.45 -42.60
C TYR A 36 -42.06 12.84 -42.07
N GLU A 37 -41.99 13.00 -40.78
CA GLU A 37 -41.99 14.32 -40.11
C GLU A 37 -40.51 14.76 -40.03
N TYR A 38 -40.22 16.04 -40.34
CA TYR A 38 -38.87 16.58 -40.31
C TYR A 38 -38.83 18.04 -39.85
N THR A 39 -37.65 18.47 -39.43
CA THR A 39 -37.32 19.86 -39.08
C THR A 39 -36.21 20.34 -40.04
N VAL A 40 -36.17 21.65 -40.30
CA VAL A 40 -35.13 22.29 -41.10
C VAL A 40 -34.15 23.00 -40.17
N ASN A 41 -32.88 22.76 -40.38
CA ASN A 41 -31.79 23.41 -39.63
C ASN A 41 -31.41 24.75 -40.28
N SER A 42 -30.69 25.60 -39.58
CA SER A 42 -30.23 26.90 -40.06
C SER A 42 -29.24 26.80 -41.26
N ASP A 43 -28.59 25.67 -41.46
CA ASP A 43 -27.68 25.36 -42.56
C ASP A 43 -28.38 24.69 -43.75
N ASP A 44 -29.69 24.75 -43.79
CA ASP A 44 -30.56 24.18 -44.81
C ASP A 44 -30.55 22.63 -44.90
N THR A 45 -29.95 21.95 -43.91
CA THR A 45 -30.09 20.50 -43.72
C THR A 45 -31.37 20.16 -42.96
N VAL A 46 -31.78 18.89 -42.95
CA VAL A 46 -32.98 18.45 -42.25
C VAL A 46 -32.73 17.31 -41.27
N ASN A 47 -33.56 17.24 -40.25
CA ASN A 47 -33.57 16.14 -39.28
C ASN A 47 -34.90 15.40 -39.37
N ILE A 48 -34.90 14.08 -39.35
CA ILE A 48 -36.11 13.27 -39.18
C ILE A 48 -36.64 13.47 -37.79
N ALA A 49 -37.85 13.96 -37.65
CA ALA A 49 -38.55 14.21 -36.39
C ALA A 49 -39.59 13.13 -36.05
N GLY A 50 -40.06 12.38 -37.02
CA GLY A 50 -41.01 11.30 -36.83
C GLY A 50 -41.26 10.47 -38.10
N TYR A 51 -41.93 9.33 -37.90
CA TYR A 51 -42.37 8.44 -38.98
C TYR A 51 -43.80 7.99 -38.75
N LYS A 52 -44.68 8.23 -39.77
CA LYS A 52 -46.12 7.93 -39.74
C LYS A 52 -46.48 6.73 -40.63
N GLY A 53 -45.54 6.20 -41.40
CA GLY A 53 -45.78 5.07 -42.27
C GLY A 53 -46.02 3.77 -41.55
N ILE A 54 -46.57 2.79 -42.25
CA ILE A 54 -46.87 1.44 -41.76
C ILE A 54 -45.94 0.37 -42.37
N ALA A 55 -44.98 0.79 -43.21
CA ALA A 55 -44.02 -0.13 -43.82
C ALA A 55 -43.15 -0.81 -42.77
N THR A 56 -42.89 -2.09 -42.94
CA THR A 56 -42.11 -2.94 -42.02
C THR A 56 -40.61 -2.88 -42.35
N ASP A 57 -40.23 -2.58 -43.59
CA ASP A 57 -38.86 -2.44 -44.06
C ASP A 57 -38.71 -1.06 -44.72
N ILE A 58 -37.81 -0.25 -44.22
CA ILE A 58 -37.61 1.10 -44.73
C ILE A 58 -36.13 1.42 -44.94
N THR A 59 -35.89 2.23 -45.99
CA THR A 59 -34.64 2.97 -46.15
C THR A 59 -34.96 4.44 -45.87
N ILE A 60 -34.33 5.01 -44.86
CA ILE A 60 -34.49 6.45 -44.58
C ILE A 60 -33.89 7.23 -45.74
N PRO A 61 -34.61 8.26 -46.29
CA PRO A 61 -34.10 9.02 -47.42
C PRO A 61 -32.85 9.82 -47.03
N SER A 62 -31.88 9.88 -47.96
CA SER A 62 -30.67 10.73 -47.77
C SER A 62 -30.97 12.21 -47.92
N GLN A 63 -32.09 12.54 -48.62
CA GLN A 63 -32.57 13.92 -48.84
C GLN A 63 -34.08 13.98 -48.73
N ILE A 64 -34.60 15.12 -48.27
CA ILE A 64 -36.00 15.53 -48.29
C ILE A 64 -36.04 16.90 -48.94
N LEU A 65 -36.82 17.05 -50.04
CA LEU A 65 -36.91 18.28 -50.81
C LEU A 65 -35.53 18.85 -51.19
N ASN A 66 -34.65 18.02 -51.71
CA ASN A 66 -33.26 18.34 -52.07
C ASN A 66 -32.34 18.78 -50.90
N LYS A 67 -32.78 18.68 -49.63
CA LYS A 67 -32.02 19.01 -48.43
C LYS A 67 -31.49 17.72 -47.81
N ASN A 68 -30.20 17.68 -47.45
CA ASN A 68 -29.58 16.50 -46.85
C ASN A 68 -30.18 16.19 -45.47
N VAL A 69 -30.53 14.92 -45.24
CA VAL A 69 -30.95 14.39 -43.94
C VAL A 69 -29.70 14.06 -43.14
N VAL A 70 -29.48 14.78 -42.04
CA VAL A 70 -28.23 14.68 -41.26
C VAL A 70 -28.40 14.06 -39.87
N LYS A 71 -29.63 13.96 -39.37
CA LYS A 71 -29.94 13.44 -38.03
C LYS A 71 -31.28 12.71 -38.02
N ILE A 72 -31.37 11.64 -37.22
CA ILE A 72 -32.61 11.08 -36.70
C ILE A 72 -32.80 11.73 -35.33
N SER A 73 -33.84 12.55 -35.16
CA SER A 73 -34.09 13.26 -33.91
C SER A 73 -34.57 12.31 -32.81
N ASP A 74 -34.64 12.85 -31.60
CA ASP A 74 -35.10 12.10 -30.45
C ASP A 74 -36.54 11.62 -30.63
N ASN A 75 -36.84 10.38 -30.22
CA ASN A 75 -38.16 9.74 -30.30
C ASN A 75 -38.74 9.57 -31.71
N SER A 76 -37.99 9.73 -32.81
CA SER A 76 -38.52 9.76 -34.19
C SER A 76 -39.29 8.49 -34.58
N PHE A 77 -38.87 7.31 -34.07
CA PHE A 77 -39.55 6.01 -34.29
C PHE A 77 -39.98 5.36 -32.97
N TYR A 78 -40.15 6.16 -31.92
CA TYR A 78 -40.50 5.71 -30.55
C TYR A 78 -41.77 4.84 -30.56
N ASN A 79 -41.73 3.63 -29.96
CA ASN A 79 -42.81 2.67 -29.88
C ASN A 79 -43.34 2.19 -31.27
N ASN A 80 -42.55 2.26 -32.32
CA ASN A 80 -42.93 1.70 -33.62
C ASN A 80 -42.90 0.16 -33.56
N SER A 81 -44.07 -0.45 -33.41
CA SER A 81 -44.26 -1.89 -33.28
C SER A 81 -44.37 -2.61 -34.64
N THR A 82 -44.31 -1.92 -35.76
CA THR A 82 -44.44 -2.49 -37.12
C THR A 82 -43.10 -2.68 -37.81
N LEU A 83 -42.12 -1.80 -37.55
CA LEU A 83 -40.82 -1.77 -38.21
C LEU A 83 -40.00 -3.02 -37.90
N THR A 84 -39.58 -3.76 -38.92
CA THR A 84 -38.73 -4.97 -38.82
C THR A 84 -37.31 -4.73 -39.31
N SER A 85 -37.10 -3.81 -40.27
CA SER A 85 -35.80 -3.49 -40.84
C SER A 85 -35.67 -1.99 -41.10
N VAL A 86 -34.51 -1.41 -40.80
CA VAL A 86 -34.19 -0.02 -41.15
C VAL A 86 -32.77 0.08 -41.73
N LYS A 87 -32.66 0.74 -42.89
CA LYS A 87 -31.38 1.15 -43.46
C LYS A 87 -31.24 2.69 -43.30
N ILE A 88 -30.19 3.10 -42.66
CA ILE A 88 -29.90 4.51 -42.37
C ILE A 88 -28.84 4.99 -43.38
N PRO A 89 -29.07 6.08 -44.15
CA PRO A 89 -28.14 6.54 -45.19
C PRO A 89 -26.89 7.21 -44.61
N ASN A 90 -25.81 7.23 -45.39
CA ASN A 90 -24.50 7.77 -44.99
C ASN A 90 -24.49 9.30 -44.77
N THR A 91 -25.58 10.03 -45.07
CA THR A 91 -25.69 11.45 -44.73
C THR A 91 -25.95 11.70 -43.24
N ILE A 92 -26.48 10.68 -42.54
CA ILE A 92 -26.84 10.79 -41.10
C ILE A 92 -25.62 10.55 -40.25
N LYS A 93 -25.35 11.49 -39.34
CA LYS A 93 -24.24 11.46 -38.34
C LYS A 93 -24.71 11.15 -36.92
N VAL A 94 -25.98 11.38 -36.61
CA VAL A 94 -26.54 11.24 -35.27
C VAL A 94 -27.84 10.45 -35.28
N VAL A 95 -27.92 9.43 -34.45
CA VAL A 95 -29.17 8.77 -34.05
C VAL A 95 -29.52 9.29 -32.65
N GLY A 96 -30.63 10.04 -32.55
CA GLY A 96 -31.06 10.72 -31.35
C GLY A 96 -31.48 9.79 -30.20
N SER A 97 -31.74 10.39 -29.05
CA SER A 97 -32.18 9.67 -27.88
C SER A 97 -33.55 9.03 -28.11
N MET A 98 -33.69 7.77 -27.64
CA MET A 98 -34.95 7.01 -27.80
C MET A 98 -35.46 6.89 -29.26
N ALA A 99 -34.59 7.13 -30.24
CA ALA A 99 -35.03 7.19 -31.67
C ALA A 99 -35.74 5.92 -32.11
N PHE A 100 -35.30 4.73 -31.69
CA PHE A 100 -35.92 3.43 -31.96
C PHE A 100 -36.33 2.69 -30.68
N HIS A 101 -36.60 3.44 -29.59
CA HIS A 101 -37.03 2.88 -28.33
C HIS A 101 -38.32 2.06 -28.48
N ASN A 102 -38.34 0.83 -27.94
CA ASN A 102 -39.47 -0.09 -28.04
C ASN A 102 -39.93 -0.42 -29.47
N CYS A 103 -39.03 -0.35 -30.44
CA CYS A 103 -39.29 -0.95 -31.77
C CYS A 103 -39.17 -2.47 -31.65
N THR A 104 -40.19 -3.12 -31.09
CA THR A 104 -40.12 -4.51 -30.60
C THR A 104 -39.91 -5.54 -31.71
N LYS A 105 -40.33 -5.23 -32.95
CA LYS A 105 -40.13 -6.11 -34.12
C LYS A 105 -38.88 -5.81 -34.93
N LEU A 106 -38.14 -4.73 -34.58
CA LEU A 106 -36.94 -4.33 -35.32
C LEU A 106 -35.82 -5.36 -35.09
N SER A 107 -35.60 -6.17 -36.14
CA SER A 107 -34.61 -7.26 -36.14
C SER A 107 -33.33 -6.93 -36.91
N LYS A 108 -33.39 -5.96 -37.82
CA LYS A 108 -32.28 -5.57 -38.69
C LYS A 108 -32.09 -4.07 -38.73
N VAL A 109 -30.89 -3.61 -38.39
CA VAL A 109 -30.47 -2.21 -38.46
C VAL A 109 -29.17 -2.12 -39.24
N THR A 110 -29.14 -1.29 -40.28
CA THR A 110 -27.91 -0.93 -40.96
C THR A 110 -27.54 0.50 -40.62
N LEU A 111 -26.52 0.64 -39.80
CA LEU A 111 -25.98 1.94 -39.38
C LEU A 111 -25.10 2.55 -40.47
N PRO A 112 -25.08 3.88 -40.64
CA PRO A 112 -24.29 4.54 -41.69
C PRO A 112 -22.80 4.60 -41.29
N SER A 113 -21.91 4.48 -42.29
CA SER A 113 -20.45 4.51 -42.09
C SER A 113 -19.91 5.85 -41.51
N ASN A 114 -20.71 6.92 -41.56
CA ASN A 114 -20.37 8.25 -41.07
C ASN A 114 -21.05 8.58 -39.71
N LEU A 115 -21.69 7.59 -39.08
CA LEU A 115 -22.35 7.78 -37.79
C LEU A 115 -21.30 8.11 -36.70
N THR A 116 -21.50 9.18 -35.96
CA THR A 116 -20.61 9.62 -34.89
C THR A 116 -21.23 9.49 -33.51
N GLU A 117 -22.56 9.52 -33.42
CA GLU A 117 -23.29 9.54 -32.15
C GLU A 117 -24.52 8.65 -32.16
N ILE A 118 -24.72 7.91 -31.07
CA ILE A 118 -25.94 7.14 -30.78
C ILE A 118 -26.47 7.63 -29.42
N GLY A 119 -27.65 8.21 -29.41
CA GLY A 119 -28.25 8.83 -28.21
C GLY A 119 -28.66 7.85 -27.14
N TYR A 120 -29.07 8.39 -26.00
CA TYR A 120 -29.56 7.66 -24.84
C TYR A 120 -30.77 6.79 -25.18
N ASN A 121 -30.77 5.50 -24.78
CA ASN A 121 -31.85 4.54 -25.01
C ASN A 121 -32.22 4.37 -26.49
N ALA A 122 -31.35 4.69 -27.45
CA ALA A 122 -31.70 4.77 -28.86
C ALA A 122 -32.33 3.48 -29.42
N PHE A 123 -31.88 2.31 -28.98
CA PHE A 123 -32.38 0.98 -29.32
C PHE A 123 -32.87 0.17 -28.12
N GLU A 124 -33.24 0.87 -27.04
CA GLU A 124 -33.79 0.20 -25.84
C GLU A 124 -35.09 -0.53 -26.20
N GLY A 125 -35.27 -1.73 -25.64
CA GLY A 125 -36.49 -2.52 -25.84
C GLY A 125 -36.68 -3.08 -27.29
N THR A 126 -35.66 -3.10 -28.11
CA THR A 126 -35.68 -3.75 -29.44
C THR A 126 -35.54 -5.25 -29.27
N THR A 127 -36.64 -5.92 -28.87
CA THR A 127 -36.64 -7.35 -28.47
C THR A 127 -36.44 -8.36 -29.61
N ALA A 128 -36.42 -7.90 -30.85
CA ALA A 128 -36.10 -8.73 -32.03
C ALA A 128 -34.66 -8.52 -32.55
N LEU A 129 -33.93 -7.45 -32.09
CA LEU A 129 -32.59 -7.11 -32.58
C LEU A 129 -31.54 -7.98 -31.88
N THR A 130 -30.98 -8.96 -32.58
CA THR A 130 -30.01 -9.92 -32.04
C THR A 130 -28.56 -9.63 -32.41
N THR A 131 -28.33 -8.85 -33.45
CA THR A 131 -26.99 -8.52 -33.96
C THR A 131 -26.88 -7.07 -34.41
N ILE A 132 -25.72 -6.47 -34.21
CA ILE A 132 -25.44 -5.09 -34.68
C ILE A 132 -23.96 -4.95 -35.05
N THR A 133 -23.68 -4.16 -36.11
CA THR A 133 -22.33 -3.68 -36.42
C THR A 133 -22.26 -2.19 -36.11
N ILE A 134 -21.32 -1.79 -35.27
CA ILE A 134 -21.08 -0.40 -34.90
C ILE A 134 -20.01 0.18 -35.80
N PRO A 135 -20.30 1.25 -36.56
CA PRO A 135 -19.34 1.92 -37.42
C PRO A 135 -18.11 2.44 -36.63
N LYS A 136 -16.95 2.45 -37.30
CA LYS A 136 -15.68 2.91 -36.74
C LYS A 136 -15.67 4.39 -36.32
N THR A 137 -16.60 5.16 -36.86
CA THR A 137 -16.75 6.59 -36.61
C THR A 137 -17.53 6.92 -35.31
N VAL A 138 -18.20 5.93 -34.71
CA VAL A 138 -18.97 6.14 -33.46
C VAL A 138 -18.03 6.38 -32.33
N THR A 139 -18.02 7.63 -31.84
CA THR A 139 -17.20 8.08 -30.69
C THR A 139 -18.03 8.44 -29.48
N THR A 140 -19.33 8.67 -29.67
CA THR A 140 -20.25 9.08 -28.61
C THR A 140 -21.44 8.12 -28.53
N ALA A 141 -21.72 7.62 -27.32
CA ALA A 141 -22.92 6.84 -27.06
C ALA A 141 -23.57 7.28 -25.74
N GLY A 142 -24.89 7.39 -25.74
CA GLY A 142 -25.65 7.61 -24.50
C GLY A 142 -25.71 6.34 -23.64
N ASN A 143 -26.22 6.46 -22.42
CA ASN A 143 -26.46 5.30 -21.57
C ASN A 143 -27.58 4.41 -22.14
N ASN A 144 -27.51 3.10 -21.84
CA ASN A 144 -28.57 2.14 -22.09
C ASN A 144 -29.00 2.01 -23.56
N VAL A 145 -28.10 2.28 -24.50
CA VAL A 145 -28.42 2.22 -25.95
C VAL A 145 -29.16 0.95 -26.33
N PHE A 146 -28.75 -0.22 -25.81
CA PHE A 146 -29.32 -1.54 -26.12
C PHE A 146 -29.96 -2.20 -24.85
N ASN A 147 -30.32 -1.43 -23.84
CA ASN A 147 -30.99 -1.98 -22.65
C ASN A 147 -32.30 -2.65 -23.03
N GLY A 148 -32.57 -3.83 -22.48
CA GLY A 148 -33.80 -4.58 -22.79
C GLY A 148 -33.91 -5.10 -24.25
N SER A 149 -32.87 -4.92 -25.09
CA SER A 149 -32.82 -5.53 -26.40
C SER A 149 -32.52 -7.04 -26.35
N ALA A 150 -32.77 -7.78 -27.44
CA ALA A 150 -32.33 -9.16 -27.57
C ALA A 150 -30.89 -9.31 -28.10
N LEU A 151 -30.09 -8.23 -28.09
CA LEU A 151 -28.76 -8.20 -28.67
C LEU A 151 -27.85 -9.27 -28.06
N LYS A 152 -27.45 -10.26 -28.86
CA LYS A 152 -26.58 -11.37 -28.49
C LYS A 152 -25.14 -11.14 -28.95
N THR A 153 -24.97 -10.58 -30.12
CA THR A 153 -23.64 -10.37 -30.70
C THR A 153 -23.50 -8.96 -31.27
N ALA A 154 -22.35 -8.36 -31.05
CA ALA A 154 -22.00 -7.07 -31.64
C ALA A 154 -20.62 -7.12 -32.28
N ALA A 155 -20.44 -6.38 -33.36
CA ALA A 155 -19.12 -6.16 -33.97
C ALA A 155 -18.83 -4.67 -34.04
N ILE A 156 -17.61 -4.29 -33.68
CA ILE A 156 -17.09 -2.94 -33.94
C ILE A 156 -16.29 -3.00 -35.23
N GLU A 157 -16.57 -2.06 -36.12
CA GLU A 157 -15.95 -2.02 -37.45
C GLU A 157 -14.43 -1.79 -37.37
N ASN A 158 -13.69 -2.47 -38.24
CA ASN A 158 -12.25 -2.28 -38.32
C ASN A 158 -11.88 -0.82 -38.65
N GLY A 159 -10.87 -0.29 -38.00
CA GLY A 159 -10.48 1.12 -38.06
C GLY A 159 -11.03 1.97 -36.90
N ALA A 160 -11.93 1.42 -36.08
CA ALA A 160 -12.31 2.08 -34.83
C ALA A 160 -11.10 2.19 -33.88
N THR A 161 -10.91 3.34 -33.25
CA THR A 161 -9.81 3.58 -32.29
C THR A 161 -10.26 3.42 -30.84
N ALA A 162 -11.57 3.42 -30.60
CA ALA A 162 -12.14 3.23 -29.26
C ALA A 162 -13.49 2.49 -29.32
N VAL A 163 -13.83 1.82 -28.25
CA VAL A 163 -15.22 1.48 -27.90
C VAL A 163 -15.76 2.69 -27.14
N ALA A 164 -16.82 3.32 -27.63
CA ALA A 164 -17.37 4.53 -26.99
C ALA A 164 -17.84 4.25 -25.56
N ASP A 165 -17.80 5.28 -24.72
CA ASP A 165 -18.34 5.22 -23.36
C ASP A 165 -19.81 4.79 -23.42
N ASN A 166 -20.26 3.97 -22.48
CA ASN A 166 -21.62 3.47 -22.32
C ASN A 166 -22.22 2.66 -23.50
N LEU A 167 -21.51 2.41 -24.60
CA LEU A 167 -22.07 1.91 -25.85
C LEU A 167 -22.94 0.66 -25.68
N PHE A 168 -22.52 -0.32 -24.88
CA PHE A 168 -23.28 -1.54 -24.59
C PHE A 168 -23.77 -1.60 -23.13
N SER A 169 -23.78 -0.46 -22.43
CA SER A 169 -24.26 -0.40 -21.05
C SER A 169 -25.66 -1.02 -20.94
N ASN A 170 -25.80 -1.98 -19.99
CA ASN A 170 -27.01 -2.74 -19.72
C ASN A 170 -27.55 -3.57 -20.91
N ALA A 171 -26.72 -3.89 -21.90
CA ALA A 171 -27.06 -4.89 -22.92
C ALA A 171 -27.01 -6.30 -22.29
N LYS A 172 -28.03 -6.66 -21.49
CA LYS A 172 -28.02 -7.83 -20.60
C LYS A 172 -27.90 -9.17 -21.31
N ASN A 173 -28.35 -9.24 -22.58
CA ASN A 173 -28.33 -10.44 -23.41
C ASN A 173 -27.06 -10.57 -24.26
N LEU A 174 -26.17 -9.55 -24.29
CA LEU A 174 -24.94 -9.56 -25.07
C LEU A 174 -23.99 -10.66 -24.55
N THR A 175 -23.70 -11.64 -25.40
CA THR A 175 -22.85 -12.79 -25.05
C THR A 175 -21.45 -12.66 -25.64
N LYS A 176 -21.32 -11.97 -26.80
CA LYS A 176 -20.06 -11.83 -27.55
C LYS A 176 -19.95 -10.45 -28.21
N VAL A 177 -18.77 -9.88 -28.11
CA VAL A 177 -18.41 -8.67 -28.88
C VAL A 177 -17.09 -8.90 -29.63
N THR A 178 -17.04 -8.47 -30.89
CA THR A 178 -15.80 -8.44 -31.66
C THR A 178 -15.22 -7.04 -31.65
N ILE A 179 -14.02 -6.90 -31.07
CA ILE A 179 -13.28 -5.64 -30.96
C ILE A 179 -12.07 -5.73 -31.91
N PRO A 180 -11.92 -4.84 -32.89
CA PRO A 180 -10.83 -4.92 -33.85
C PRO A 180 -9.47 -4.51 -33.27
N ASN A 181 -8.39 -4.98 -33.88
CA ASN A 181 -7.00 -4.69 -33.47
C ASN A 181 -6.57 -3.23 -33.73
N THR A 182 -7.48 -2.32 -34.01
CA THR A 182 -7.23 -0.88 -34.12
C THR A 182 -7.63 -0.13 -32.88
N VAL A 183 -8.40 -0.77 -31.97
CA VAL A 183 -8.91 -0.15 -30.74
C VAL A 183 -7.79 -0.01 -29.72
N LYS A 184 -7.62 1.22 -29.24
CA LYS A 184 -6.66 1.61 -28.18
C LYS A 184 -7.33 1.84 -26.83
N LYS A 185 -8.64 2.13 -26.81
CA LYS A 185 -9.43 2.43 -25.62
C LYS A 185 -10.73 1.64 -25.58
N VAL A 186 -11.00 1.00 -24.47
CA VAL A 186 -12.34 0.53 -24.08
C VAL A 186 -12.92 1.59 -23.15
N GLY A 187 -14.02 2.22 -23.57
CA GLY A 187 -14.62 3.37 -22.89
C GLY A 187 -15.19 3.05 -21.51
N SER A 188 -15.45 4.09 -20.74
CA SER A 188 -16.08 3.98 -19.42
C SER A 188 -17.47 3.36 -19.54
N MET A 189 -17.79 2.41 -18.65
CA MET A 189 -19.09 1.74 -18.60
C MET A 189 -19.53 1.10 -19.93
N SER A 190 -18.61 0.90 -20.89
CA SER A 190 -18.96 0.41 -22.25
C SER A 190 -19.64 -0.96 -22.24
N PHE A 191 -19.33 -1.82 -21.26
CA PHE A 191 -19.96 -3.13 -21.05
C PHE A 191 -20.58 -3.26 -19.65
N TYR A 192 -20.88 -2.13 -19.00
CA TYR A 192 -21.51 -2.12 -17.67
C TYR A 192 -22.82 -2.91 -17.69
N GLY A 193 -22.98 -3.85 -16.78
CA GLY A 193 -24.21 -4.65 -16.65
C GLY A 193 -24.49 -5.59 -17.82
N CYS A 194 -23.53 -5.89 -18.69
CA CYS A 194 -23.64 -6.94 -19.71
C CYS A 194 -23.60 -8.32 -19.05
N LYS A 195 -24.71 -8.73 -18.44
CA LYS A 195 -24.77 -9.90 -17.56
C LYS A 195 -24.44 -11.22 -18.23
N SER A 196 -24.73 -11.35 -19.53
CA SER A 196 -24.52 -12.58 -20.31
C SER A 196 -23.16 -12.59 -21.03
N LEU A 197 -22.34 -11.52 -20.98
CA LEU A 197 -21.04 -11.45 -21.63
C LEU A 197 -20.07 -12.44 -20.96
N SER A 198 -19.87 -13.58 -21.61
CA SER A 198 -19.07 -14.68 -21.06
C SER A 198 -17.62 -14.68 -21.55
N SER A 199 -17.36 -14.03 -22.67
CA SER A 199 -16.00 -13.89 -23.21
C SER A 199 -15.83 -12.57 -23.96
N VAL A 200 -14.63 -11.99 -23.82
CA VAL A 200 -14.18 -10.84 -24.61
C VAL A 200 -12.70 -10.99 -24.91
N THR A 201 -12.32 -10.78 -26.15
CA THR A 201 -10.91 -10.70 -26.56
C THR A 201 -10.53 -9.23 -26.65
N LEU A 202 -9.62 -8.81 -25.79
CA LEU A 202 -9.07 -7.46 -25.83
C LEU A 202 -7.94 -7.40 -26.87
N PRO A 203 -7.90 -6.37 -27.73
CA PRO A 203 -6.89 -6.28 -28.78
C PRO A 203 -5.50 -5.91 -28.25
N ASN A 204 -4.44 -6.39 -28.92
CA ASN A 204 -3.04 -6.13 -28.54
C ASN A 204 -2.60 -4.66 -28.72
N THR A 205 -3.45 -3.80 -29.25
CA THR A 205 -3.26 -2.36 -29.35
C THR A 205 -3.86 -1.59 -28.17
N LEU A 206 -4.61 -2.28 -27.31
CA LEU A 206 -5.34 -1.66 -26.21
C LEU A 206 -4.37 -1.08 -25.17
N THR A 207 -4.53 0.20 -24.85
CA THR A 207 -3.71 0.91 -23.84
C THR A 207 -4.51 1.34 -22.62
N GLU A 208 -5.83 1.50 -22.78
CA GLU A 208 -6.71 2.03 -21.73
C GLU A 208 -8.01 1.22 -21.60
N ILE A 209 -8.40 0.94 -20.36
CA ILE A 209 -9.71 0.38 -20.00
C ILE A 209 -10.39 1.38 -19.06
N GLY A 210 -11.53 1.93 -19.48
CA GLY A 210 -12.25 2.99 -18.75
C GLY A 210 -12.87 2.55 -17.43
N TYR A 211 -13.35 3.54 -16.66
CA TYR A 211 -14.07 3.34 -15.40
C TYR A 211 -15.25 2.37 -15.56
N SER A 212 -15.35 1.37 -14.68
CA SER A 212 -16.45 0.39 -14.64
C SER A 212 -16.74 -0.30 -15.98
N ALA A 213 -15.76 -0.41 -16.87
CA ALA A 213 -15.96 -0.89 -18.25
C ALA A 213 -16.61 -2.28 -18.32
N PHE A 214 -16.28 -3.20 -17.41
CA PHE A 214 -16.84 -4.55 -17.30
C PHE A 214 -17.55 -4.80 -15.95
N ASN A 215 -17.98 -3.72 -15.28
CA ASN A 215 -18.70 -3.84 -14.02
C ASN A 215 -20.03 -4.59 -14.22
N GLY A 216 -20.33 -5.57 -13.35
CA GLY A 216 -21.57 -6.35 -13.39
C GLY A 216 -21.64 -7.37 -14.52
N THR A 217 -20.53 -7.74 -15.17
CA THR A 217 -20.47 -8.83 -16.17
C THR A 217 -20.47 -10.19 -15.47
N THR A 218 -21.65 -10.64 -15.03
CA THR A 218 -21.80 -11.82 -14.16
C THR A 218 -21.56 -13.18 -14.86
N ALA A 219 -21.37 -13.21 -16.18
CA ALA A 219 -20.97 -14.41 -16.91
C ALA A 219 -19.46 -14.44 -17.26
N LEU A 220 -18.73 -13.31 -17.13
CA LEU A 220 -17.32 -13.21 -17.47
C LEU A 220 -16.46 -13.79 -16.34
N THR A 221 -15.90 -14.98 -16.55
CA THR A 221 -15.12 -15.70 -15.53
C THR A 221 -13.61 -15.63 -15.77
N THR A 222 -13.18 -15.32 -16.98
CA THR A 222 -11.76 -15.26 -17.36
C THR A 222 -11.48 -14.06 -18.24
N ILE A 223 -10.29 -13.48 -18.12
CA ILE A 223 -9.83 -12.38 -18.98
C ILE A 223 -8.31 -12.46 -19.21
N THR A 224 -7.88 -12.12 -20.42
CA THR A 224 -6.47 -11.84 -20.71
C THR A 224 -6.31 -10.35 -20.94
N ILE A 225 -5.43 -9.73 -20.18
CA ILE A 225 -5.09 -8.30 -20.27
C ILE A 225 -3.87 -8.16 -21.19
N PRO A 226 -3.98 -7.46 -22.32
CA PRO A 226 -2.86 -7.22 -23.21
C PRO A 226 -1.70 -6.49 -22.52
N LYS A 227 -0.48 -6.81 -22.95
CA LYS A 227 0.76 -6.19 -22.40
C LYS A 227 0.83 -4.67 -22.60
N THR A 228 0.05 -4.14 -23.51
CA THR A 228 -0.03 -2.71 -23.86
C THR A 228 -0.91 -1.89 -22.90
N VAL A 229 -1.74 -2.55 -22.07
CA VAL A 229 -2.61 -1.85 -21.11
C VAL A 229 -1.79 -1.24 -20.00
N THR A 230 -1.75 0.09 -19.98
CA THR A 230 -1.03 0.90 -18.98
C THR A 230 -1.96 1.70 -18.09
N THR A 231 -3.21 1.88 -18.49
CA THR A 231 -4.20 2.70 -17.78
C THR A 231 -5.50 1.93 -17.58
N ALA A 232 -5.99 1.92 -16.34
CA ALA A 232 -7.31 1.38 -16.02
C ALA A 232 -8.06 2.33 -15.08
N GLY A 233 -9.35 2.50 -15.32
CA GLY A 233 -10.23 3.22 -14.40
C GLY A 233 -10.55 2.38 -13.16
N ASN A 234 -11.19 2.98 -12.17
CA ASN A 234 -11.65 2.25 -10.99
C ASN A 234 -12.78 1.28 -11.34
N ASN A 235 -12.93 0.20 -10.56
CA ASN A 235 -14.05 -0.73 -10.62
C ASN A 235 -14.25 -1.43 -11.97
N VAL A 236 -13.19 -1.60 -12.76
CA VAL A 236 -13.30 -2.21 -14.11
C VAL A 236 -14.08 -3.52 -14.05
N PHE A 237 -13.77 -4.42 -13.12
CA PHE A 237 -14.40 -5.73 -12.97
C PHE A 237 -15.25 -5.86 -11.68
N ASN A 238 -15.67 -4.73 -11.09
CA ASN A 238 -16.52 -4.77 -9.90
C ASN A 238 -17.84 -5.52 -10.21
N GLY A 239 -18.29 -6.36 -9.28
CA GLY A 239 -19.53 -7.15 -9.46
C GLY A 239 -19.48 -8.16 -10.63
N SER A 240 -18.34 -8.36 -11.29
CA SER A 240 -18.17 -9.42 -12.27
C SER A 240 -18.00 -10.79 -11.61
N ALA A 241 -18.19 -11.88 -12.40
CA ALA A 241 -17.87 -13.24 -11.95
C ALA A 241 -16.41 -13.64 -12.20
N LEU A 242 -15.52 -12.67 -12.47
CA LEU A 242 -14.12 -12.90 -12.84
C LEU A 242 -13.41 -13.72 -11.77
N LYS A 243 -12.99 -14.93 -12.13
CA LYS A 243 -12.25 -15.86 -11.25
C LYS A 243 -10.77 -15.87 -11.52
N THR A 244 -10.40 -15.78 -12.81
CA THR A 244 -8.99 -15.84 -13.22
C THR A 244 -8.67 -14.73 -14.21
N ALA A 245 -7.50 -14.13 -14.02
CA ALA A 245 -6.97 -13.13 -14.95
C ALA A 245 -5.53 -13.49 -15.35
N THR A 246 -5.20 -13.28 -16.61
CA THR A 246 -3.83 -13.42 -17.13
C THR A 246 -3.36 -12.08 -17.66
N ILE A 247 -2.22 -11.61 -17.19
CA ILE A 247 -1.52 -10.46 -17.78
C ILE A 247 -0.55 -11.02 -18.82
N GLU A 248 -0.62 -10.50 -20.03
CA GLU A 248 0.15 -11.00 -21.17
C GLU A 248 1.65 -10.78 -20.96
N ASN A 249 2.45 -11.74 -21.41
CA ASN A 249 3.91 -11.63 -21.35
C ASN A 249 4.40 -10.42 -22.15
N GLY A 250 5.36 -9.67 -21.59
CA GLY A 250 5.84 -8.40 -22.12
C GLY A 250 5.21 -7.18 -21.45
N ALA A 251 4.17 -7.34 -20.62
CA ALA A 251 3.68 -6.26 -19.77
C ALA A 251 4.77 -5.84 -18.75
N THR A 252 4.98 -4.54 -18.59
CA THR A 252 5.97 -3.99 -17.65
C THR A 252 5.36 -3.57 -16.31
N ALA A 253 4.04 -3.44 -16.27
CA ALA A 253 3.30 -3.10 -15.05
C ALA A 253 1.92 -3.76 -15.04
N VAL A 254 1.38 -3.96 -13.83
CA VAL A 254 -0.06 -4.08 -13.61
C VAL A 254 -0.58 -2.66 -13.41
N ALA A 255 -1.55 -2.24 -14.24
CA ALA A 255 -2.07 -0.87 -14.18
C ALA A 255 -2.74 -0.58 -12.82
N ASP A 256 -2.70 0.69 -12.40
CA ASP A 256 -3.42 1.13 -11.21
C ASP A 256 -4.91 0.77 -11.34
N ASN A 257 -5.55 0.36 -10.26
CA ASN A 257 -6.96 -0.01 -10.14
C ASN A 257 -7.46 -1.16 -11.04
N LEU A 258 -6.63 -1.82 -11.82
CA LEU A 258 -7.05 -2.75 -12.89
C LEU A 258 -8.05 -3.82 -12.41
N PHE A 259 -7.83 -4.43 -11.25
CA PHE A 259 -8.73 -5.43 -10.65
C PHE A 259 -9.41 -4.94 -9.37
N SER A 260 -9.39 -3.62 -9.13
CA SER A 260 -10.04 -3.04 -7.94
C SER A 260 -11.49 -3.51 -7.85
N ASN A 261 -11.87 -4.02 -6.67
CA ASN A 261 -13.19 -4.57 -6.37
C ASN A 261 -13.62 -5.79 -7.23
N ALA A 262 -12.67 -6.49 -7.84
CA ALA A 262 -12.94 -7.79 -8.47
C ALA A 262 -13.06 -8.88 -7.39
N LYS A 263 -14.15 -8.84 -6.60
CA LYS A 263 -14.33 -9.64 -5.37
C LYS A 263 -14.29 -11.16 -5.59
N ASN A 264 -14.58 -11.62 -6.82
CA ASN A 264 -14.58 -13.04 -7.16
C ASN A 264 -13.24 -13.55 -7.71
N LEU A 265 -12.26 -12.66 -7.95
CA LEU A 265 -10.94 -13.01 -8.47
C LEU A 265 -10.21 -13.91 -7.46
N THR A 266 -9.88 -15.14 -7.88
CA THR A 266 -9.19 -16.13 -7.04
C THR A 266 -7.72 -16.29 -7.42
N LYS A 267 -7.39 -16.03 -8.70
CA LYS A 267 -6.05 -16.22 -9.25
C LYS A 267 -5.72 -15.17 -10.31
N VAL A 268 -4.51 -14.65 -10.24
CA VAL A 268 -3.94 -13.81 -11.30
C VAL A 268 -2.57 -14.36 -11.71
N THR A 269 -2.30 -14.39 -13.02
CA THR A 269 -0.98 -14.71 -13.58
C THR A 269 -0.30 -13.41 -13.96
N ILE A 270 0.83 -13.12 -13.31
CA ILE A 270 1.65 -11.93 -13.54
C ILE A 270 2.96 -12.40 -14.21
N PRO A 271 3.31 -11.94 -15.40
CA PRO A 271 4.51 -12.41 -16.11
C PRO A 271 5.81 -11.84 -15.51
N ASN A 272 6.91 -12.54 -15.77
CA ASN A 272 8.26 -12.16 -15.30
C ASN A 272 8.84 -10.91 -15.99
N THR A 273 8.03 -10.14 -16.71
CA THR A 273 8.42 -8.85 -17.29
C THR A 273 7.92 -7.66 -16.48
N VAL A 274 7.00 -7.91 -15.54
CA VAL A 274 6.39 -6.86 -14.70
C VAL A 274 7.38 -6.37 -13.65
N LYS A 275 7.60 -5.05 -13.63
CA LYS A 275 8.45 -4.34 -12.67
C LYS A 275 7.65 -3.59 -11.60
N LYS A 276 6.38 -3.30 -11.87
CA LYS A 276 5.49 -2.55 -10.98
C LYS A 276 4.13 -3.22 -10.86
N VAL A 277 3.65 -3.39 -9.64
CA VAL A 277 2.24 -3.63 -9.33
C VAL A 277 1.64 -2.29 -8.95
N GLY A 278 0.64 -1.84 -9.72
CA GLY A 278 0.03 -0.51 -9.57
C GLY A 278 -0.72 -0.30 -8.27
N SER A 279 -1.01 0.95 -7.95
CA SER A 279 -1.80 1.32 -6.78
C SER A 279 -3.21 0.76 -6.89
N MET A 280 -3.73 0.22 -5.78
CA MET A 280 -5.08 -0.35 -5.69
C MET A 280 -5.39 -1.41 -6.76
N SER A 281 -4.37 -1.99 -7.42
CA SER A 281 -4.57 -2.91 -8.55
C SER A 281 -5.33 -4.19 -8.17
N PHE A 282 -5.24 -4.64 -6.92
CA PHE A 282 -6.00 -5.76 -6.35
C PHE A 282 -6.81 -5.35 -5.10
N TYR A 283 -7.13 -4.06 -4.98
CA TYR A 283 -7.90 -3.51 -3.86
C TYR A 283 -9.25 -4.25 -3.74
N HIS A 284 -9.56 -4.77 -2.55
CA HIS A 284 -10.77 -5.58 -2.26
C HIS A 284 -10.99 -6.76 -3.22
N CYS A 285 -9.91 -7.41 -3.71
CA CYS A 285 -10.01 -8.74 -4.32
C CYS A 285 -10.17 -9.79 -3.20
N GLU A 286 -11.34 -9.82 -2.57
CA GLU A 286 -11.60 -10.56 -1.32
C GLU A 286 -11.30 -12.07 -1.42
N LYS A 287 -11.49 -12.69 -2.61
CA LYS A 287 -11.26 -14.13 -2.83
C LYS A 287 -9.88 -14.46 -3.41
N LEU A 288 -9.00 -13.46 -3.62
CA LEU A 288 -7.64 -13.69 -4.11
C LEU A 288 -6.83 -14.40 -3.03
N SER A 289 -6.67 -15.71 -3.18
CA SER A 289 -6.02 -16.55 -2.17
C SER A 289 -4.53 -16.78 -2.42
N SER A 290 -4.07 -16.56 -3.64
CA SER A 290 -2.66 -16.70 -4.00
C SER A 290 -2.27 -15.74 -5.13
N VAL A 291 -1.08 -15.18 -5.02
CA VAL A 291 -0.43 -14.40 -6.07
C VAL A 291 1.06 -14.70 -6.06
N THR A 292 1.62 -14.96 -7.22
CA THR A 292 3.07 -15.07 -7.41
C THR A 292 3.58 -13.76 -7.96
N LEU A 293 4.40 -13.07 -7.18
CA LEU A 293 5.07 -11.84 -7.59
C LEU A 293 6.32 -12.19 -8.40
N PRO A 294 6.55 -11.55 -9.56
CA PRO A 294 7.68 -11.88 -10.43
C PRO A 294 9.02 -11.38 -9.86
N ASN A 295 10.10 -12.10 -10.16
CA ASN A 295 11.46 -11.77 -9.71
C ASN A 295 12.03 -10.47 -10.31
N THR A 296 11.32 -9.85 -11.25
CA THR A 296 11.65 -8.54 -11.83
C THR A 296 10.96 -7.38 -11.11
N LEU A 297 10.05 -7.69 -10.16
CA LEU A 297 9.24 -6.68 -9.47
C LEU A 297 10.12 -5.80 -8.58
N THR A 298 10.02 -4.49 -8.76
CA THR A 298 10.78 -3.49 -7.96
C THR A 298 9.88 -2.60 -7.11
N GLU A 299 8.59 -2.50 -7.47
CA GLU A 299 7.66 -1.58 -6.82
C GLU A 299 6.27 -2.22 -6.65
N ILE A 300 5.68 -2.02 -5.45
CA ILE A 300 4.29 -2.36 -5.14
C ILE A 300 3.58 -1.06 -4.74
N GLY A 301 2.52 -0.69 -5.45
CA GLY A 301 1.80 0.56 -5.26
C GLY A 301 1.00 0.64 -3.96
N TYR A 302 0.50 1.84 -3.66
CA TYR A 302 -0.38 2.13 -2.54
C TYR A 302 -1.60 1.20 -2.53
N SER A 303 -1.94 0.62 -1.37
CA SER A 303 -3.11 -0.27 -1.16
C SER A 303 -3.26 -1.38 -2.21
N ALA A 304 -2.15 -1.84 -2.82
CA ALA A 304 -2.21 -2.76 -3.96
C ALA A 304 -2.94 -4.07 -3.64
N PHE A 305 -2.83 -4.59 -2.42
CA PHE A 305 -3.47 -5.81 -1.92
C PHE A 305 -4.36 -5.55 -0.69
N ASN A 306 -4.76 -4.29 -0.46
CA ASN A 306 -5.66 -3.95 0.63
C ASN A 306 -7.00 -4.70 0.46
N GLY A 307 -7.54 -5.25 1.56
CA GLY A 307 -8.82 -5.98 1.56
C GLY A 307 -8.78 -7.36 0.88
N THR A 308 -7.61 -7.91 0.56
CA THR A 308 -7.47 -9.29 0.03
C THR A 308 -7.59 -10.32 1.16
N THR A 309 -8.80 -10.51 1.69
CA THR A 309 -9.05 -11.27 2.92
C THR A 309 -8.73 -12.76 2.81
N ALA A 310 -8.71 -13.33 1.61
CA ALA A 310 -8.32 -14.73 1.38
C ALA A 310 -6.80 -14.94 1.23
N LEU A 311 -6.01 -13.86 1.02
CA LEU A 311 -4.56 -13.94 0.83
C LEU A 311 -3.87 -14.09 2.20
N THR A 312 -3.46 -15.31 2.52
CA THR A 312 -2.87 -15.63 3.84
C THR A 312 -1.34 -15.69 3.84
N THR A 313 -0.74 -15.84 2.68
CA THR A 313 0.72 -15.97 2.52
C THR A 313 1.22 -15.20 1.32
N ILE A 314 2.40 -14.62 1.42
CA ILE A 314 3.06 -13.92 0.31
C ILE A 314 4.58 -14.12 0.36
N THR A 315 5.20 -14.26 -0.82
CA THR A 315 6.66 -14.15 -0.97
C THR A 315 6.97 -12.84 -1.69
N ILE A 316 7.79 -12.01 -1.06
CA ILE A 316 8.24 -10.72 -1.61
C ILE A 316 9.57 -10.95 -2.32
N PRO A 317 9.66 -10.71 -3.63
CA PRO A 317 10.90 -10.84 -4.39
C PRO A 317 12.02 -9.95 -3.83
N LYS A 318 13.24 -10.41 -3.93
CA LYS A 318 14.46 -9.68 -3.48
C LYS A 318 14.66 -8.33 -4.17
N THR A 319 14.05 -8.14 -5.31
CA THR A 319 14.12 -6.93 -6.14
C THR A 319 13.19 -5.81 -5.67
N VAL A 320 12.22 -6.11 -4.80
CA VAL A 320 11.27 -5.10 -4.29
C VAL A 320 11.99 -4.16 -3.33
N THR A 321 12.14 -2.90 -3.76
CA THR A 321 12.79 -1.85 -2.99
C THR A 321 11.86 -0.68 -2.66
N LYS A 322 10.65 -0.65 -3.27
CA LYS A 322 9.65 0.39 -3.05
C LYS A 322 8.28 -0.24 -2.78
N ALA A 323 7.63 0.25 -1.75
CA ALA A 323 6.23 -0.08 -1.44
C ALA A 323 5.46 1.19 -1.07
N GLY A 324 4.21 1.26 -1.51
CA GLY A 324 3.26 2.28 -1.03
C GLY A 324 2.83 2.00 0.41
N ILE A 325 2.06 2.90 0.99
CA ILE A 325 1.42 2.70 2.29
C ILE A 325 0.27 1.70 2.12
N ASP A 326 -0.08 0.96 3.18
CA ASP A 326 -1.28 0.11 3.29
C ASP A 326 -1.38 -1.00 2.23
N VAL A 327 -0.22 -1.47 1.73
CA VAL A 327 -0.19 -2.51 0.70
C VAL A 327 -1.03 -3.72 1.08
N PHE A 328 -0.96 -4.19 2.33
CA PHE A 328 -1.67 -5.36 2.85
C PHE A 328 -2.66 -5.03 3.98
N GLU A 329 -3.08 -3.76 4.09
CA GLU A 329 -4.10 -3.36 5.06
C GLU A 329 -5.38 -4.19 4.84
N ASP A 330 -6.05 -4.57 5.92
CA ASP A 330 -7.27 -5.37 5.92
C ASP A 330 -7.19 -6.68 5.10
N SER A 331 -5.97 -7.11 4.71
CA SER A 331 -5.76 -8.42 4.10
C SER A 331 -5.84 -9.56 5.13
N GLY A 332 -5.99 -10.79 4.63
CA GLY A 332 -5.89 -12.00 5.45
C GLY A 332 -4.46 -12.44 5.74
N LEU A 333 -3.44 -11.62 5.39
CA LEU A 333 -2.03 -12.00 5.42
C LEU A 333 -1.54 -12.38 6.82
N LYS A 334 -1.19 -13.64 7.00
CA LYS A 334 -0.67 -14.20 8.28
C LYS A 334 0.84 -14.37 8.25
N THR A 335 1.38 -14.78 7.11
CA THR A 335 2.81 -15.04 6.98
C THR A 335 3.38 -14.39 5.72
N ALA A 336 4.55 -13.79 5.85
CA ALA A 336 5.29 -13.23 4.72
C ALA A 336 6.72 -13.76 4.70
N THR A 337 7.24 -14.02 3.51
CA THR A 337 8.65 -14.41 3.30
C THR A 337 9.29 -13.37 2.39
N ILE A 338 10.40 -12.81 2.82
CA ILE A 338 11.28 -11.98 1.96
C ILE A 338 12.30 -12.90 1.34
N GLU A 339 12.42 -12.86 0.01
CA GLU A 339 13.28 -13.75 -0.74
C GLU A 339 14.76 -13.54 -0.40
N ASN A 340 15.51 -14.65 -0.36
CA ASN A 340 16.95 -14.59 -0.14
C ASN A 340 17.66 -13.77 -1.22
N GLY A 341 18.62 -12.93 -0.80
CA GLY A 341 19.29 -11.95 -1.66
C GLY A 341 18.69 -10.54 -1.57
N ALA A 342 17.54 -10.36 -0.91
CA ALA A 342 17.05 -9.03 -0.58
C ALA A 342 18.02 -8.31 0.38
N THR A 343 18.33 -7.05 0.10
CA THR A 343 19.22 -6.22 0.95
C THR A 343 18.45 -5.26 1.85
N THR A 344 17.18 -5.08 1.58
CA THR A 344 16.30 -4.19 2.35
C THR A 344 14.90 -4.76 2.45
N VAL A 345 14.21 -4.48 3.56
CA VAL A 345 12.75 -4.49 3.65
C VAL A 345 12.30 -3.10 3.26
N ALA A 346 11.48 -2.96 2.23
CA ALA A 346 11.07 -1.65 1.72
C ALA A 346 10.29 -0.85 2.78
N ASP A 347 10.37 0.48 2.72
CA ASP A 347 9.55 1.36 3.54
C ASP A 347 8.06 1.01 3.32
N ASN A 348 7.25 1.06 4.37
CA ASN A 348 5.81 0.79 4.41
C ASN A 348 5.34 -0.61 3.95
N LEU A 349 6.22 -1.54 3.60
CA LEU A 349 5.87 -2.80 2.90
C LEU A 349 4.73 -3.59 3.57
N PHE A 350 4.71 -3.69 4.89
CA PHE A 350 3.67 -4.36 5.67
C PHE A 350 2.91 -3.41 6.61
N SER A 351 2.99 -2.10 6.35
CA SER A 351 2.23 -1.10 7.10
C SER A 351 0.75 -1.49 7.16
N ASN A 352 0.18 -1.46 8.37
CA ASN A 352 -1.21 -1.82 8.67
C ASN A 352 -1.63 -3.27 8.29
N ALA A 353 -0.66 -4.18 8.09
CA ALA A 353 -0.95 -5.60 7.92
C ALA A 353 -1.31 -6.24 9.28
N LYS A 354 -2.46 -5.88 9.85
CA LYS A 354 -2.88 -6.22 11.23
C LYS A 354 -2.94 -7.72 11.51
N ASN A 355 -3.15 -8.55 10.48
CA ASN A 355 -3.24 -10.00 10.62
C ASN A 355 -1.89 -10.71 10.52
N LEU A 356 -0.80 -10.01 10.17
CA LEU A 356 0.54 -10.58 10.03
C LEU A 356 1.05 -11.08 11.39
N THR A 357 1.30 -12.38 11.48
CA THR A 357 1.80 -13.03 12.72
C THR A 357 3.27 -13.37 12.65
N LYS A 358 3.80 -13.60 11.43
CA LYS A 358 5.18 -14.04 11.20
C LYS A 358 5.73 -13.47 9.90
N VAL A 359 6.97 -13.01 9.97
CA VAL A 359 7.75 -12.64 8.79
C VAL A 359 9.11 -13.36 8.80
N THR A 360 9.52 -13.88 7.64
CA THR A 360 10.86 -14.45 7.44
C THR A 360 11.71 -13.43 6.71
N ILE A 361 12.78 -12.96 7.37
CA ILE A 361 13.72 -11.97 6.84
C ILE A 361 15.08 -12.69 6.61
N PRO A 362 15.61 -12.71 5.38
CA PRO A 362 16.85 -13.44 5.10
C PRO A 362 18.10 -12.73 5.65
N ASN A 363 19.16 -13.51 5.86
CA ASN A 363 20.46 -13.01 6.36
C ASN A 363 21.23 -12.12 5.35
N THR A 364 20.60 -11.66 4.29
CA THR A 364 21.16 -10.70 3.33
C THR A 364 20.67 -9.27 3.57
N VAL A 365 19.62 -9.12 4.40
CA VAL A 365 19.01 -7.81 4.68
C VAL A 365 19.90 -6.99 5.60
N LYS A 366 20.23 -5.77 5.16
CA LYS A 366 21.04 -4.79 5.89
C LYS A 366 20.19 -3.65 6.48
N LYS A 367 18.99 -3.44 5.93
CA LYS A 367 18.09 -2.35 6.34
C LYS A 367 16.65 -2.84 6.46
N ILE A 368 16.02 -2.50 7.57
CA ILE A 368 14.55 -2.52 7.71
C ILE A 368 14.06 -1.10 7.48
N GLY A 369 13.16 -0.93 6.50
CA GLY A 369 12.63 0.36 6.07
C GLY A 369 11.75 1.04 7.12
N SER A 370 11.52 2.33 6.93
CA SER A 370 10.61 3.10 7.78
C SER A 370 9.19 2.57 7.68
N MET A 371 8.50 2.49 8.81
CA MET A 371 7.11 2.03 8.91
C MET A 371 6.85 0.66 8.26
N SER A 372 7.90 -0.15 8.03
CA SER A 372 7.76 -1.42 7.29
C SER A 372 6.88 -2.46 7.99
N PHE A 373 6.76 -2.40 9.32
CA PHE A 373 5.84 -3.22 10.14
C PHE A 373 4.95 -2.34 11.04
N TYR A 374 4.70 -1.10 10.62
CA TYR A 374 3.85 -0.16 11.35
C TYR A 374 2.44 -0.76 11.54
N HIS A 375 1.94 -0.78 12.78
CA HIS A 375 0.65 -1.38 13.16
C HIS A 375 0.44 -2.83 12.68
N CYS A 376 1.51 -3.65 12.60
CA CYS A 376 1.39 -5.11 12.51
C CYS A 376 1.00 -5.67 13.89
N GLU A 377 -0.25 -5.44 14.30
CA GLU A 377 -0.73 -5.65 15.67
C GLU A 377 -0.55 -7.11 16.17
N LYS A 378 -0.66 -8.11 15.26
CA LYS A 378 -0.54 -9.55 15.59
C LYS A 378 0.87 -10.11 15.38
N LEU A 379 1.86 -9.30 14.96
CA LEU A 379 3.23 -9.75 14.80
C LEU A 379 3.86 -10.02 16.17
N SER A 380 3.92 -11.29 16.54
CA SER A 380 4.35 -11.71 17.88
C SER A 380 5.86 -12.03 17.97
N SER A 381 6.50 -12.29 16.84
CA SER A 381 7.94 -12.54 16.79
C SER A 381 8.54 -12.14 15.45
N VAL A 382 9.76 -11.62 15.50
CA VAL A 382 10.58 -11.32 14.32
C VAL A 382 12.04 -11.64 14.65
N ALA A 383 12.69 -12.43 13.79
CA ALA A 383 14.12 -12.68 13.85
C ALA A 383 14.83 -11.63 12.97
N LEU A 384 15.59 -10.75 13.59
CA LEU A 384 16.39 -9.76 12.88
C LEU A 384 17.70 -10.42 12.41
N PRO A 385 18.10 -10.23 11.14
CA PRO A 385 19.28 -10.88 10.59
C PRO A 385 20.59 -10.28 11.13
N ASN A 386 21.63 -11.11 11.28
CA ASN A 386 22.95 -10.69 11.78
C ASN A 386 23.71 -9.73 10.84
N THR A 387 23.20 -9.46 9.66
CA THR A 387 23.73 -8.47 8.71
C THR A 387 23.05 -7.12 8.84
N LEU A 388 22.01 -7.01 9.69
CA LEU A 388 21.21 -5.79 9.83
C LEU A 388 22.04 -4.67 10.44
N THR A 389 22.08 -3.51 9.77
CA THR A 389 22.81 -2.32 10.22
C THR A 389 21.89 -1.13 10.55
N GLU A 390 20.69 -1.10 9.98
CA GLU A 390 19.76 0.02 10.12
C GLU A 390 18.32 -0.45 10.32
N ILE A 391 17.62 0.18 11.27
CA ILE A 391 16.18 0.05 11.48
C ILE A 391 15.55 1.42 11.28
N GLY A 392 14.58 1.53 10.36
CA GLY A 392 13.96 2.79 9.97
C GLY A 392 13.03 3.40 11.04
N TYR A 393 12.58 4.62 10.78
CA TYR A 393 11.59 5.34 11.59
C TYR A 393 10.31 4.52 11.76
N SER A 394 9.78 4.42 12.99
CA SER A 394 8.53 3.73 13.34
C SER A 394 8.42 2.30 12.76
N ALA A 395 9.54 1.62 12.54
CA ALA A 395 9.55 0.34 11.83
C ALA A 395 8.69 -0.75 12.48
N PHE A 396 8.57 -0.76 13.80
CA PHE A 396 7.78 -1.69 14.62
C PHE A 396 6.78 -0.96 15.54
N ASN A 397 6.46 0.31 15.22
CA ASN A 397 5.46 1.06 15.97
C ASN A 397 4.10 0.35 15.89
N GLY A 398 3.37 0.25 17.00
CA GLY A 398 2.05 -0.37 17.06
C GLY A 398 2.05 -1.91 16.96
N THR A 399 3.21 -2.58 17.05
CA THR A 399 3.29 -4.05 17.08
C THR A 399 2.94 -4.59 18.47
N THR A 400 1.66 -4.55 18.82
CA THR A 400 1.19 -4.81 20.21
C THR A 400 1.40 -6.24 20.70
N ALA A 401 1.51 -7.23 19.79
CA ALA A 401 1.80 -8.62 20.14
C ALA A 401 3.30 -8.91 20.29
N LEU A 402 4.21 -8.02 19.83
CA LEU A 402 5.67 -8.20 19.91
C LEU A 402 6.15 -7.89 21.32
N THR A 403 6.39 -8.92 22.13
CA THR A 403 6.80 -8.74 23.54
C THR A 403 8.30 -8.85 23.77
N THR A 404 9.03 -9.47 22.84
CA THR A 404 10.49 -9.66 22.98
C THR A 404 11.19 -9.41 21.66
N ILE A 405 12.41 -8.84 21.73
CA ILE A 405 13.25 -8.61 20.55
C ILE A 405 14.73 -8.80 20.90
N THR A 406 15.49 -9.42 19.99
CA THR A 406 16.95 -9.43 20.03
C THR A 406 17.46 -8.49 18.94
N ILE A 407 18.26 -7.50 19.30
CA ILE A 407 18.90 -6.55 18.41
C ILE A 407 20.29 -7.07 18.04
N PRO A 408 20.56 -7.36 16.78
CA PRO A 408 21.87 -7.81 16.32
C PRO A 408 22.98 -6.81 16.63
N LYS A 409 24.17 -7.31 16.94
CA LYS A 409 25.35 -6.48 17.25
C LYS A 409 25.76 -5.53 16.12
N THR A 410 25.33 -5.81 14.90
CA THR A 410 25.61 -5.03 13.70
C THR A 410 24.73 -3.78 13.55
N VAL A 411 23.64 -3.68 14.33
CA VAL A 411 22.73 -2.52 14.27
C VAL A 411 23.41 -1.31 14.90
N ILE A 412 23.74 -0.32 14.04
CA ILE A 412 24.41 0.92 14.45
C ILE A 412 23.54 2.17 14.26
N LYS A 413 22.40 2.04 13.56
CA LYS A 413 21.50 3.15 13.27
C LYS A 413 20.04 2.74 13.48
N ALA A 414 19.29 3.59 14.19
CA ALA A 414 17.85 3.46 14.36
C ALA A 414 17.17 4.81 14.11
N GLY A 415 15.99 4.76 13.47
CA GLY A 415 15.08 5.92 13.42
C GLY A 415 14.47 6.21 14.78
N SER A 416 13.69 7.28 14.91
CA SER A 416 12.88 7.51 16.10
C SER A 416 11.66 6.59 16.10
N ASP A 417 11.08 6.41 17.29
CA ASP A 417 9.78 5.77 17.52
C ASP A 417 9.68 4.31 17.01
N VAL A 418 10.84 3.62 16.92
CA VAL A 418 10.92 2.25 16.35
C VAL A 418 9.93 1.30 17.01
N PHE A 419 9.81 1.33 18.34
CA PHE A 419 8.95 0.46 19.14
C PHE A 419 7.88 1.24 19.93
N GLU A 420 7.55 2.47 19.49
CA GLU A 420 6.44 3.23 20.10
C GLU A 420 5.14 2.42 19.98
N ASP A 421 4.30 2.46 20.99
CA ASP A 421 3.03 1.73 21.08
C ASP A 421 3.11 0.22 20.83
N SER A 422 4.33 -0.35 20.84
CA SER A 422 4.51 -1.80 20.77
C SER A 422 4.21 -2.49 22.10
N GLY A 423 4.02 -3.82 22.05
CA GLY A 423 3.91 -4.65 23.26
C GLY A 423 5.26 -5.00 23.91
N LEU A 424 6.37 -4.41 23.47
CA LEU A 424 7.74 -4.79 23.82
C LEU A 424 8.01 -4.66 25.32
N LYS A 425 8.22 -5.78 25.99
CA LYS A 425 8.53 -5.86 27.43
C LYS A 425 10.00 -6.13 27.69
N THR A 426 10.62 -6.95 26.85
CA THR A 426 12.01 -7.39 27.02
C THR A 426 12.80 -7.18 25.74
N ALA A 427 13.96 -6.53 25.84
CA ALA A 427 14.89 -6.39 24.74
C ALA A 427 16.28 -6.94 25.11
N ILE A 428 16.96 -7.53 24.12
CA ILE A 428 18.32 -8.06 24.28
C ILE A 428 19.19 -7.42 23.20
N ILE A 429 20.28 -6.78 23.62
CA ILE A 429 21.35 -6.37 22.71
C ILE A 429 22.32 -7.54 22.60
N GLU A 430 22.60 -7.98 21.39
CA GLU A 430 23.48 -9.13 21.15
C GLU A 430 24.93 -8.86 21.59
N ASN A 431 25.59 -9.89 22.16
CA ASN A 431 26.99 -9.77 22.56
C ASN A 431 27.89 -9.42 21.35
N GLY A 432 28.84 -8.51 21.57
CA GLY A 432 29.68 -7.93 20.53
C GLY A 432 29.19 -6.57 20.00
N ALA A 433 27.98 -6.12 20.37
CA ALA A 433 27.55 -4.76 20.11
C ALA A 433 28.42 -3.76 20.87
N THR A 434 28.86 -2.69 20.19
CA THR A 434 29.70 -1.64 20.81
C THR A 434 28.92 -0.42 21.28
N SER A 435 27.67 -0.29 20.87
CA SER A 435 26.79 0.81 21.28
C SER A 435 25.32 0.40 21.25
N VAL A 436 24.50 1.08 22.03
CA VAL A 436 23.04 1.15 21.83
C VAL A 436 22.80 2.35 20.91
N PRO A 437 22.20 2.16 19.71
CA PRO A 437 21.96 3.25 18.76
C PRO A 437 21.08 4.37 19.34
N ASN A 438 21.24 5.59 18.81
CA ASN A 438 20.33 6.69 19.13
C ASN A 438 18.89 6.29 18.82
N ASN A 439 17.94 6.71 19.64
CA ASN A 439 16.49 6.54 19.50
C ASN A 439 15.97 5.09 19.49
N LEU A 440 16.80 4.06 19.59
CA LEU A 440 16.42 2.67 19.30
C LEU A 440 15.16 2.21 20.05
N PHE A 441 15.04 2.53 21.34
CA PHE A 441 13.89 2.20 22.18
C PHE A 441 13.11 3.44 22.63
N SER A 442 13.30 4.59 21.94
CA SER A 442 12.54 5.80 22.24
C SER A 442 11.04 5.51 22.21
N LYS A 443 10.34 5.92 23.26
CA LYS A 443 8.90 5.74 23.48
C LYS A 443 8.44 4.26 23.53
N ALA A 444 9.33 3.32 23.79
CA ALA A 444 8.96 1.94 24.10
C ALA A 444 8.36 1.88 25.54
N THR A 445 7.15 2.41 25.70
CA THR A 445 6.52 2.63 27.01
C THR A 445 6.26 1.35 27.81
N ASN A 446 6.17 0.20 27.12
CA ASN A 446 5.96 -1.11 27.74
C ASN A 446 7.27 -1.82 28.12
N LEU A 447 8.45 -1.29 27.74
CA LEU A 447 9.74 -1.90 28.03
C LEU A 447 10.01 -1.91 29.54
N THR A 448 10.18 -3.10 30.11
CA THR A 448 10.47 -3.31 31.54
C THR A 448 11.88 -3.84 31.77
N GLN A 449 12.45 -4.53 30.79
CA GLN A 449 13.73 -5.21 30.91
C GLN A 449 14.59 -5.06 29.65
N ILE A 450 15.86 -4.73 29.84
CA ILE A 450 16.88 -4.66 28.79
C ILE A 450 18.14 -5.37 29.22
N THR A 451 18.70 -6.21 28.34
CA THR A 451 20.03 -6.81 28.50
C THR A 451 21.03 -6.07 27.64
N ILE A 452 22.03 -5.46 28.25
CA ILE A 452 23.13 -4.73 27.59
C ILE A 452 24.42 -5.49 27.83
N PRO A 453 25.11 -5.99 26.79
CA PRO A 453 26.30 -6.82 26.95
C PRO A 453 27.54 -6.01 27.37
N ASN A 454 28.52 -6.71 27.95
CA ASN A 454 29.78 -6.13 28.42
C ASN A 454 30.72 -5.62 27.30
N THR A 455 30.26 -5.58 26.06
CA THR A 455 31.00 -5.00 24.92
C THR A 455 30.57 -3.57 24.59
N VAL A 456 29.43 -3.11 25.17
CA VAL A 456 28.88 -1.80 24.92
C VAL A 456 29.69 -0.71 25.60
N LYS A 457 30.13 0.27 24.82
CA LYS A 457 30.89 1.45 25.27
C LYS A 457 30.06 2.73 25.30
N LYS A 458 28.93 2.75 24.59
CA LYS A 458 28.10 3.96 24.41
C LYS A 458 26.61 3.64 24.48
N ILE A 459 25.88 4.41 25.29
CA ILE A 459 24.41 4.48 25.25
C ILE A 459 24.03 5.73 24.45
N GLY A 460 23.36 5.54 23.30
CA GLY A 460 23.05 6.61 22.35
C GLY A 460 22.04 7.64 22.87
N SER A 461 21.99 8.79 22.22
CA SER A 461 21.03 9.85 22.54
C SER A 461 19.60 9.35 22.40
N MET A 462 18.76 9.67 23.40
CA MET A 462 17.33 9.31 23.43
C MET A 462 17.06 7.79 23.24
N SER A 463 18.07 6.92 23.46
CA SER A 463 17.92 5.48 23.18
C SER A 463 16.85 4.80 24.04
N PHE A 464 16.56 5.31 25.24
CA PHE A 464 15.49 4.88 26.15
C PHE A 464 14.59 6.05 26.57
N TYR A 465 14.49 7.08 25.73
CA TYR A 465 13.62 8.22 26.01
C TYR A 465 12.15 7.75 26.10
N ASP A 466 11.42 8.20 27.13
CA ASP A 466 10.03 7.81 27.40
C ASP A 466 9.80 6.29 27.61
N CYS A 467 10.82 5.52 28.03
CA CYS A 467 10.62 4.15 28.50
C CYS A 467 10.01 4.18 29.91
N THR A 468 8.74 4.55 30.01
CA THR A 468 8.08 4.91 31.30
C THR A 468 8.00 3.74 32.29
N LYS A 469 8.00 2.48 31.83
CA LYS A 469 7.97 1.27 32.68
C LYS A 469 9.34 0.67 32.95
N LEU A 470 10.44 1.19 32.38
CA LEU A 470 11.78 0.69 32.64
C LEU A 470 12.24 1.12 34.04
N SER A 471 12.24 0.17 34.97
CA SER A 471 12.52 0.44 36.38
C SER A 471 13.99 0.31 36.76
N SER A 472 14.76 -0.46 35.99
CA SER A 472 16.18 -0.68 36.23
C SER A 472 16.93 -1.04 34.96
N VAL A 473 18.23 -0.75 34.95
CA VAL A 473 19.14 -1.17 33.88
C VAL A 473 20.51 -1.48 34.52
N THR A 474 21.12 -2.60 34.09
CA THR A 474 22.49 -2.92 34.43
C THR A 474 23.40 -2.36 33.34
N LEU A 475 24.25 -1.41 33.70
CA LEU A 475 25.22 -0.80 32.78
C LEU A 475 26.54 -1.59 32.84
N PRO A 476 27.15 -1.90 31.68
CA PRO A 476 28.40 -2.67 31.66
C PRO A 476 29.62 -1.84 32.11
N ASN A 477 30.61 -2.50 32.72
CA ASN A 477 31.86 -1.87 33.17
C ASN A 477 32.74 -1.32 32.03
N THR A 478 32.41 -1.63 30.76
CA THR A 478 33.07 -1.09 29.57
C THR A 478 32.47 0.23 29.10
N LEU A 479 31.34 0.67 29.70
CA LEU A 479 30.61 1.86 29.29
C LEU A 479 31.40 3.12 29.51
N THR A 480 31.60 3.94 28.50
CA THR A 480 32.33 5.21 28.58
C THR A 480 31.44 6.44 28.42
N SER A 481 30.27 6.33 27.77
CA SER A 481 29.39 7.47 27.56
C SER A 481 27.91 7.14 27.68
N ILE A 482 27.16 8.06 28.25
CA ILE A 482 25.69 8.09 28.28
C ILE A 482 25.26 9.42 27.67
N GLU A 483 24.68 9.35 26.46
CA GLU A 483 24.41 10.52 25.63
C GLU A 483 23.16 11.31 26.08
N THR A 484 22.89 12.42 25.37
CA THR A 484 21.78 13.35 25.68
C THR A 484 20.44 12.64 25.79
N SER A 485 19.72 12.87 26.87
CA SER A 485 18.38 12.34 27.15
C SER A 485 18.26 10.81 27.03
N ALA A 486 19.35 10.07 27.20
CA ALA A 486 19.39 8.62 27.00
C ALA A 486 18.31 7.87 27.80
N PHE A 487 18.09 8.26 29.07
CA PHE A 487 17.08 7.70 29.98
C PHE A 487 16.10 8.79 30.50
N LYS A 488 15.91 9.87 29.72
CA LYS A 488 14.93 10.89 30.09
C LYS A 488 13.52 10.31 30.04
N ASN A 489 12.68 10.67 31.02
CA ASN A 489 11.30 10.22 31.17
C ASN A 489 11.15 8.70 31.50
N CYS A 490 12.20 8.02 31.96
CA CYS A 490 12.08 6.68 32.55
C CYS A 490 11.49 6.77 33.97
N GLN A 491 10.21 7.05 34.08
CA GLN A 491 9.56 7.44 35.37
C GLN A 491 9.56 6.31 36.43
N ALA A 492 9.56 5.04 35.98
CA ALA A 492 9.65 3.90 36.90
C ALA A 492 11.05 3.74 37.52
N MET A 493 12.09 4.29 36.87
CA MET A 493 13.46 4.19 37.32
C MET A 493 13.67 5.17 38.47
N LYS A 494 13.97 4.67 39.69
CA LYS A 494 14.22 5.49 40.86
C LYS A 494 15.71 5.60 41.22
N SER A 495 16.52 4.77 40.58
CA SER A 495 17.97 4.82 40.76
C SER A 495 18.70 4.18 39.58
N ILE A 496 19.98 4.52 39.44
CA ILE A 496 20.87 3.92 38.48
C ILE A 496 22.28 3.79 39.06
N THR A 497 22.92 2.65 38.80
CA THR A 497 24.34 2.44 39.14
C THR A 497 25.20 2.77 37.91
N ILE A 498 26.11 3.74 38.09
CA ILE A 498 27.00 4.21 37.02
C ILE A 498 28.38 3.60 37.22
N PRO A 499 28.90 2.82 36.25
CA PRO A 499 30.25 2.29 36.28
C PRO A 499 31.34 3.36 36.35
N LYS A 500 32.48 3.04 36.95
CA LYS A 500 33.65 3.93 37.05
C LYS A 500 34.20 4.37 35.67
N SER A 501 34.01 3.55 34.68
CA SER A 501 34.45 3.76 33.29
C SER A 501 33.71 4.90 32.55
N VAL A 502 32.55 5.35 33.05
CA VAL A 502 31.78 6.42 32.38
C VAL A 502 32.46 7.78 32.59
N THR A 503 32.93 8.33 31.47
CA THR A 503 33.64 9.62 31.42
C THR A 503 32.84 10.76 30.81
N TYR A 504 31.69 10.45 30.18
CA TYR A 504 30.84 11.45 29.55
C TYR A 504 29.35 11.24 29.83
N PHE A 505 28.67 12.36 30.12
CA PHE A 505 27.21 12.47 30.23
C PHE A 505 26.69 13.59 29.32
N GLY A 506 25.73 13.27 28.47
CA GLY A 506 24.94 14.27 27.75
C GLY A 506 23.96 15.03 28.66
N THR A 507 23.33 16.05 28.12
CA THR A 507 22.31 16.83 28.82
C THR A 507 21.12 15.94 29.19
N THR A 508 20.62 16.01 30.44
CA THR A 508 19.48 15.23 30.94
C THR A 508 19.59 13.71 30.69
N ALA A 509 20.82 13.18 30.68
CA ALA A 509 21.10 11.79 30.32
C ALA A 509 20.37 10.79 31.23
N VAL A 510 20.30 11.04 32.54
CA VAL A 510 19.62 10.18 33.55
C VAL A 510 18.92 11.03 34.60
N GLY A 511 17.84 10.50 35.20
CA GLY A 511 17.18 11.09 36.37
C GLY A 511 16.28 12.27 36.09
N TYR A 512 15.85 12.47 34.84
CA TYR A 512 14.98 13.57 34.45
C TYR A 512 13.63 13.07 33.91
N SER A 513 12.54 13.76 34.28
CA SER A 513 11.21 13.65 33.67
C SER A 513 10.60 15.04 33.54
N ASP A 514 9.91 15.33 32.42
CA ASP A 514 9.18 16.57 32.17
C ASP A 514 10.00 17.86 32.48
N GLY A 515 11.27 17.82 32.12
CA GLY A 515 12.20 18.94 32.29
C GLY A 515 12.71 19.12 33.74
N ARG A 516 12.34 18.24 34.67
CA ARG A 516 12.73 18.28 36.08
C ARG A 516 13.47 17.00 36.48
N VAL A 517 14.22 17.06 37.57
CA VAL A 517 14.78 15.87 38.19
C VAL A 517 13.64 15.03 38.77
N ILE A 518 13.69 13.72 38.56
CA ILE A 518 12.71 12.77 39.14
C ILE A 518 12.88 12.83 40.67
N ASP A 519 11.79 13.07 41.39
CA ASP A 519 11.82 13.17 42.84
C ASP A 519 12.37 11.89 43.49
N GLY A 520 13.31 12.08 44.40
CA GLY A 520 13.98 10.97 45.07
C GLY A 520 14.93 10.14 44.21
N PHE A 521 15.26 10.55 42.97
CA PHE A 521 16.19 9.80 42.13
C PHE A 521 17.59 9.72 42.71
N ILE A 522 18.20 8.54 42.69
CA ILE A 522 19.52 8.28 43.25
C ILE A 522 20.47 7.78 42.16
N ILE A 523 21.64 8.41 42.08
CA ILE A 523 22.77 7.88 41.30
C ILE A 523 23.71 7.19 42.28
N TYR A 524 23.90 5.88 42.10
CA TYR A 524 24.97 5.13 42.73
C TYR A 524 26.21 5.16 41.85
N GLY A 525 27.39 5.38 42.45
CA GLY A 525 28.63 5.43 41.69
C GLY A 525 29.84 5.61 42.62
N TYR A 526 31.02 5.80 42.04
CA TYR A 526 32.27 5.92 42.77
C TYR A 526 32.63 7.38 43.02
N LYS A 527 33.27 7.66 44.16
CA LYS A 527 33.78 9.00 44.47
C LYS A 527 34.77 9.48 43.41
N ASN A 528 34.82 10.79 43.22
CA ASN A 528 35.75 11.47 42.27
C ASN A 528 35.57 11.06 40.79
N THR A 529 34.39 10.54 40.42
CA THR A 529 34.06 10.19 39.04
C THR A 529 33.15 11.23 38.36
N LYS A 530 32.99 11.11 37.05
CA LYS A 530 32.04 11.94 36.31
C LYS A 530 30.58 11.71 36.73
N ALA A 531 30.25 10.52 37.29
CA ALA A 531 28.94 10.25 37.86
C ALA A 531 28.63 11.17 39.04
N GLN A 532 29.58 11.34 39.96
CA GLN A 532 29.43 12.28 41.07
C GLN A 532 29.33 13.74 40.58
N THR A 533 30.20 14.14 39.64
CA THR A 533 30.16 15.48 39.03
C THR A 533 28.80 15.76 38.36
N TYR A 534 28.26 14.80 37.59
CA TYR A 534 26.96 14.91 36.94
C TYR A 534 25.83 15.04 37.96
N ALA A 535 25.82 14.19 39.00
CA ALA A 535 24.84 14.24 40.08
C ALA A 535 24.83 15.59 40.80
N THR A 536 26.02 16.09 41.21
CA THR A 536 26.16 17.38 41.90
C THR A 536 25.69 18.55 41.01
N LYS A 537 26.14 18.61 39.74
CA LYS A 537 25.75 19.66 38.82
C LYS A 537 24.22 19.73 38.60
N ASN A 538 23.56 18.59 38.61
CA ASN A 538 22.14 18.48 38.31
C ASN A 538 21.27 18.38 39.58
N LYS A 539 21.84 18.53 40.76
CA LYS A 539 21.16 18.44 42.09
C LYS A 539 20.44 17.09 42.29
N ILE A 540 21.03 16.01 41.79
CA ILE A 540 20.55 14.62 41.94
C ILE A 540 21.27 14.01 43.15
N THR A 541 20.56 13.24 43.97
CA THR A 541 21.14 12.54 45.10
C THR A 541 22.21 11.55 44.65
N PHE A 542 23.43 11.66 45.16
CA PHE A 542 24.54 10.75 44.90
C PHE A 542 24.82 9.87 46.10
N LYS A 543 24.92 8.56 45.90
CA LYS A 543 25.38 7.60 46.93
C LYS A 543 26.64 6.90 46.43
N ALA A 544 27.70 7.08 47.19
CA ALA A 544 28.99 6.47 46.89
C ALA A 544 28.96 4.96 47.13
N LEU A 545 29.41 4.21 46.14
CA LEU A 545 29.75 2.80 46.29
C LEU A 545 31.14 2.70 46.91
N GLN A 546 31.35 1.67 47.74
CA GLN A 546 32.68 1.30 48.20
C GLN A 546 33.43 0.63 47.06
N GLU A 547 34.71 0.93 46.89
CA GLU A 547 35.55 0.13 46.01
C GLU A 547 35.69 -1.24 46.67
N GLU A 548 35.44 -2.31 45.91
CA GLU A 548 35.89 -3.64 46.36
C GLU A 548 37.41 -3.57 46.41
N THR A 549 37.92 -3.42 47.62
CA THR A 549 39.35 -3.60 47.85
C THR A 549 39.61 -5.08 47.83
N VAL A 550 40.06 -5.61 46.67
CA VAL A 550 40.63 -6.93 46.65
C VAL A 550 41.85 -6.88 47.58
N PRO A 551 41.89 -7.70 48.59
CA PRO A 551 43.02 -7.71 49.52
C PRO A 551 44.34 -7.87 48.75
N VAL A 552 45.36 -7.14 49.14
CA VAL A 552 46.69 -7.31 48.58
C VAL A 552 47.14 -8.76 48.85
N GLY A 553 47.42 -9.49 47.77
CA GLY A 553 47.75 -10.92 47.83
C GLY A 553 46.65 -11.86 47.37
N ASP A 554 45.39 -11.41 47.21
CA ASP A 554 44.31 -12.19 46.58
C ASP A 554 44.38 -12.02 45.04
N ILE A 555 45.15 -12.87 44.40
CA ILE A 555 45.49 -12.72 42.98
C ILE A 555 44.47 -13.42 42.08
N ASN A 556 43.94 -14.56 42.52
CA ASN A 556 42.92 -15.32 41.81
C ASN A 556 41.52 -14.71 41.97
N ASN A 557 41.34 -13.75 42.92
CA ASN A 557 40.12 -13.00 43.21
C ASN A 557 39.01 -13.91 43.76
N ASP A 558 39.36 -14.88 44.61
CA ASP A 558 38.40 -15.76 45.28
C ASP A 558 37.96 -15.27 46.66
N GLY A 559 38.48 -14.12 47.10
CA GLY A 559 38.20 -13.51 48.38
C GLY A 559 39.04 -14.01 49.54
N LYS A 560 40.05 -14.86 49.29
CA LYS A 560 40.99 -15.39 50.27
C LYS A 560 42.39 -15.01 49.86
N ILE A 561 43.32 -15.06 50.84
CA ILE A 561 44.75 -14.98 50.55
C ILE A 561 45.35 -16.28 51.06
N ASP A 562 45.62 -17.19 50.15
CA ASP A 562 46.14 -18.53 50.47
C ASP A 562 47.18 -19.03 49.46
N VAL A 563 47.59 -20.31 49.61
CA VAL A 563 48.60 -20.92 48.75
C VAL A 563 48.20 -20.93 47.27
N SER A 564 46.90 -20.85 46.97
CA SER A 564 46.43 -20.81 45.59
C SER A 564 46.85 -19.51 44.89
N ASP A 565 46.90 -18.38 45.58
CA ASP A 565 47.35 -17.08 45.06
C ASP A 565 48.85 -17.11 44.75
N VAL A 566 49.63 -17.69 45.68
CA VAL A 566 51.08 -17.92 45.46
C VAL A 566 51.32 -18.72 44.20
N THR A 567 50.59 -19.82 44.05
CA THR A 567 50.65 -20.67 42.87
C THR A 567 50.25 -19.91 41.59
N TYR A 568 49.16 -19.12 41.67
CA TYR A 568 48.66 -18.32 40.57
C TYR A 568 49.71 -17.31 40.07
N LEU A 569 50.37 -16.58 41.00
CA LEU A 569 51.40 -15.61 40.65
C LEU A 569 52.66 -16.29 40.11
N GLN A 570 53.09 -17.42 40.68
CA GLN A 570 54.23 -18.19 40.15
C GLN A 570 54.00 -18.67 38.74
N MET A 571 52.80 -19.18 38.45
CA MET A 571 52.42 -19.62 37.09
C MET A 571 52.39 -18.48 36.09
N TYR A 572 51.88 -17.29 36.51
CA TYR A 572 51.94 -16.09 35.68
C TYR A 572 53.38 -15.68 35.38
N LEU A 573 54.25 -15.61 36.41
CA LEU A 573 55.64 -15.20 36.26
C LEU A 573 56.47 -16.22 35.44
N SER A 574 56.06 -17.48 35.42
CA SER A 574 56.66 -18.51 34.55
C SER A 574 56.26 -18.38 33.07
N GLY A 575 55.42 -17.44 32.74
CA GLY A 575 54.93 -17.22 31.36
C GLY A 575 53.80 -18.16 30.91
N ASN A 576 53.12 -18.83 31.86
CA ASN A 576 51.96 -19.66 31.53
C ASN A 576 50.77 -18.80 31.09
N SER A 577 50.40 -18.84 29.81
CA SER A 577 49.36 -18.01 29.23
C SER A 577 47.94 -18.27 29.74
N SER A 578 47.72 -19.36 30.48
CA SER A 578 46.42 -19.64 31.14
C SER A 578 46.21 -18.80 32.41
N TYR A 579 47.25 -18.16 32.93
CA TYR A 579 47.20 -17.33 34.13
C TYR A 579 47.40 -15.86 33.77
N VAL A 580 46.39 -15.03 34.02
CA VAL A 580 46.39 -13.59 33.68
C VAL A 580 46.10 -12.76 34.91
N ILE A 581 47.02 -11.87 35.29
CA ILE A 581 46.80 -10.95 36.38
C ILE A 581 45.67 -9.95 36.04
N LYS A 582 44.55 -10.12 36.70
CA LYS A 582 43.38 -9.22 36.54
C LYS A 582 43.48 -7.99 37.44
N ASN A 583 44.14 -8.10 38.59
CA ASN A 583 44.33 -7.02 39.56
C ASN A 583 45.82 -6.85 39.86
N THR A 584 46.44 -5.87 39.21
CA THR A 584 47.86 -5.58 39.37
C THR A 584 48.21 -5.08 40.78
N LYS A 585 47.27 -4.41 41.49
CA LYS A 585 47.47 -3.96 42.84
C LYS A 585 47.45 -5.08 43.88
N ALA A 586 46.67 -6.15 43.61
CA ALA A 586 46.70 -7.33 44.48
C ALA A 586 47.97 -8.16 44.23
N ALA A 587 48.47 -8.14 42.99
CA ALA A 587 49.66 -8.86 42.58
C ALA A 587 50.99 -8.17 42.98
N ASP A 588 51.02 -6.82 43.01
CA ASP A 588 52.11 -6.02 43.52
C ASP A 588 51.96 -5.96 45.06
N ALA A 589 52.28 -7.07 45.71
CA ALA A 589 52.01 -7.26 47.13
C ALA A 589 53.01 -6.50 48.04
N ASN A 590 54.16 -6.11 47.52
CA ASN A 590 55.17 -5.32 48.21
C ASN A 590 54.99 -3.80 47.95
N GLY A 591 54.19 -3.39 46.90
CA GLY A 591 53.89 -2.00 46.57
C GLY A 591 55.00 -1.25 45.86
N ASP A 592 55.95 -1.93 45.20
CA ASP A 592 57.10 -1.32 44.49
C ASP A 592 56.82 -0.98 43.01
N GLY A 593 55.62 -1.28 42.54
CA GLY A 593 55.16 -1.00 41.17
C GLY A 593 55.57 -2.04 40.12
N LYS A 594 56.19 -3.14 40.54
CA LYS A 594 56.53 -4.30 39.67
C LYS A 594 55.75 -5.52 40.14
N ILE A 595 55.63 -6.49 39.27
CA ILE A 595 55.03 -7.79 39.63
C ILE A 595 56.12 -8.82 39.36
N ASP A 596 56.77 -9.30 40.43
CA ASP A 596 57.89 -10.21 40.34
C ASP A 596 57.95 -11.20 41.52
N VAL A 597 59.08 -11.92 41.68
CA VAL A 597 59.24 -12.93 42.71
C VAL A 597 59.21 -12.35 44.13
N ALA A 598 59.50 -11.05 44.31
CA ALA A 598 59.42 -10.40 45.62
C ALA A 598 57.95 -10.34 46.12
N ASP A 599 56.97 -10.21 45.24
CA ASP A 599 55.57 -10.27 45.58
C ASP A 599 55.12 -11.64 46.01
N VAL A 600 55.62 -12.70 45.34
CA VAL A 600 55.40 -14.09 45.78
C VAL A 600 55.84 -14.27 47.23
N THR A 601 57.03 -13.78 47.57
CA THR A 601 57.56 -13.84 48.93
C THR A 601 56.71 -13.04 49.91
N LYS A 602 56.25 -11.87 49.50
CA LYS A 602 55.40 -11.03 50.34
C LYS A 602 54.05 -11.71 50.63
N ILE A 603 53.43 -12.35 49.64
CA ILE A 603 52.16 -13.07 49.83
C ILE A 603 52.35 -14.28 50.73
N GLN A 604 53.44 -15.03 50.55
CA GLN A 604 53.79 -16.11 51.48
C GLN A 604 53.95 -15.62 52.92
N THR A 605 54.52 -14.42 53.11
CA THR A 605 54.64 -13.78 54.43
C THR A 605 53.28 -13.39 55.01
N ILE A 606 52.35 -12.88 54.18
CA ILE A 606 50.97 -12.54 54.58
C ILE A 606 50.20 -13.80 55.00
N ILE A 607 50.39 -14.92 54.32
CA ILE A 607 49.72 -16.19 54.61
C ILE A 607 50.27 -16.79 55.93
N ALA A 608 51.56 -16.56 56.24
CA ALA A 608 52.21 -17.10 57.41
C ALA A 608 52.02 -16.25 58.69
N SER A 609 51.50 -15.02 58.57
CA SER A 609 51.22 -14.10 59.67
C SER A 609 49.80 -14.22 60.23
#